data_7cc8165304f06d31a6ff6eff87742f4d
#
_entry.id   7cc8165304f06d31a6ff6eff87742f4d
#
_cell.length_a   1.000
_cell.length_b   1.000
_cell.length_c   1.000
_cell.angle_alpha   90.00
_cell.angle_beta   90.00
_cell.angle_gamma   90.00
#
_symmetry.space_group_name_H-M   'P 1'
#
loop_
_entity.id
_entity.type
_entity.pdbx_description
1 polymer ?
#
loop_
_entity_poly.entity_id
_entity_poly.type
_entity_poly.pdbx_seq_one_letter_code
_entity_poly.pdbx_strand_id
1 'polypeptide(L)'
;MDSLEKQLQKCEPDKVKLIVIDGVFSMEGDVAKLPEIVALAKKYNASVMVDEAHGIGVFGDHGRGTCNHFGVTNDVDLIMGTFSKSFASIGGFIASDEPVINYLRHHSRSYIFSASNTPAATAAANAALDIMLSEPERIQHLWDLTHYALDGFRNMGCEIGHTSTPIIPLFIRD
;
A
#
# COMPACT_ATOMS: atom_id res chain seq x y z
N MET A 1 -14.49 -8.85 -6.24
CA MET A 1 -15.27 -7.59 -6.41
C MET A 1 -16.73 -7.75 -5.99
N ASP A 2 -17.42 -8.81 -6.33
CA ASP A 2 -18.86 -9.06 -5.98
C ASP A 2 -19.15 -8.96 -4.48
N SER A 3 -18.22 -9.43 -3.64
CA SER A 3 -18.37 -9.34 -2.18
C SER A 3 -18.35 -7.90 -1.68
N LEU A 4 -17.44 -7.07 -2.21
CA LEU A 4 -17.37 -5.64 -1.86
C LEU A 4 -18.65 -4.92 -2.29
N GLU A 5 -19.09 -5.14 -3.52
CA GLU A 5 -20.31 -4.51 -4.02
C GLU A 5 -21.55 -4.91 -3.19
N LYS A 6 -21.68 -6.19 -2.85
CA LYS A 6 -22.75 -6.66 -1.95
C LYS A 6 -22.73 -6.02 -0.57
N GLN A 7 -21.55 -5.69 -0.02
CA GLN A 7 -21.48 -4.98 1.26
C GLN A 7 -21.86 -3.50 1.11
N LEU A 8 -21.38 -2.84 0.05
CA LEU A 8 -21.73 -1.45 -0.24
C LEU A 8 -23.25 -1.27 -0.45
N GLN A 9 -23.92 -2.23 -1.12
CA GLN A 9 -25.36 -2.23 -1.33
C GLN A 9 -26.18 -2.31 -0.01
N LYS A 10 -25.59 -2.87 1.06
CA LYS A 10 -26.26 -2.95 2.36
C LYS A 10 -26.11 -1.68 3.20
N CYS A 11 -25.19 -0.81 2.83
CA CYS A 11 -24.98 0.44 3.55
C CYS A 11 -26.11 1.43 3.29
N GLU A 12 -26.56 2.13 4.34
CA GLU A 12 -27.51 3.21 4.21
C GLU A 12 -26.92 4.32 3.31
N PRO A 13 -27.72 4.92 2.41
CA PRO A 13 -27.22 5.88 1.43
C PRO A 13 -26.53 7.12 2.04
N ASP A 14 -27.04 7.59 3.16
CA ASP A 14 -26.63 8.83 3.87
C ASP A 14 -25.48 8.59 4.88
N LYS A 15 -25.05 7.36 5.08
CA LYS A 15 -23.93 7.06 5.99
C LYS A 15 -22.59 7.20 5.29
N VAL A 16 -21.59 7.63 6.07
CA VAL A 16 -20.19 7.62 5.63
C VAL A 16 -19.75 6.18 5.41
N LYS A 17 -19.15 5.94 4.25
CA LYS A 17 -18.59 4.64 3.86
C LYS A 17 -17.10 4.81 3.61
N LEU A 18 -16.29 3.98 4.22
CA LEU A 18 -14.85 3.96 4.01
C LEU A 18 -14.42 2.53 3.64
N ILE A 19 -13.83 2.38 2.47
CA ILE A 19 -13.17 1.15 2.04
C ILE A 19 -11.71 1.26 2.47
N VAL A 20 -11.23 0.31 3.27
CA VAL A 20 -9.83 0.22 3.68
C VAL A 20 -9.26 -1.06 3.07
N ILE A 21 -8.14 -0.94 2.35
CA ILE A 21 -7.55 -2.05 1.61
C ILE A 21 -6.02 -1.92 1.56
N ASP A 22 -5.31 -3.03 1.70
CA ASP A 22 -3.88 -3.10 1.40
C ASP A 22 -3.66 -3.02 -0.12
N GLY A 23 -2.73 -2.21 -0.57
CA GLY A 23 -2.32 -2.16 -1.97
C GLY A 23 -1.65 -3.46 -2.40
N VAL A 24 -0.83 -4.03 -1.51
CA VAL A 24 -0.22 -5.36 -1.65
C VAL A 24 -0.45 -6.14 -0.36
N PHE A 25 -1.03 -7.33 -0.47
CA PHE A 25 -1.31 -8.21 0.66
C PHE A 25 -0.03 -8.91 1.14
N SER A 26 0.27 -8.76 2.42
CA SER A 26 1.55 -9.14 3.01
C SER A 26 1.84 -10.64 3.04
N MET A 27 0.82 -11.48 3.05
CA MET A 27 0.97 -12.93 3.20
C MET A 27 0.98 -13.65 1.86
N GLU A 28 0.07 -13.30 0.97
CA GLU A 28 -0.13 -13.93 -0.33
C GLU A 28 0.67 -13.26 -1.45
N GLY A 29 1.07 -12.00 -1.25
CA GLY A 29 1.73 -11.21 -2.29
C GLY A 29 0.80 -10.78 -3.42
N ASP A 30 -0.52 -10.89 -3.21
CA ASP A 30 -1.51 -10.42 -4.17
C ASP A 30 -1.57 -8.88 -4.20
N VAL A 31 -1.89 -8.33 -5.35
CA VAL A 31 -2.08 -6.88 -5.53
C VAL A 31 -3.57 -6.57 -5.58
N ALA A 32 -4.01 -5.54 -4.86
CA ALA A 32 -5.39 -5.10 -4.86
C ALA A 32 -5.82 -4.60 -6.26
N LYS A 33 -7.06 -4.90 -6.64
CA LYS A 33 -7.67 -4.42 -7.89
C LYS A 33 -8.16 -2.98 -7.71
N LEU A 34 -7.22 -2.05 -7.48
CA LEU A 34 -7.54 -0.66 -7.14
C LEU A 34 -8.45 0.04 -8.15
N PRO A 35 -8.28 -0.10 -9.48
CA PRO A 35 -9.18 0.54 -10.44
C PRO A 35 -10.65 0.12 -10.25
N GLU A 36 -10.90 -1.17 -10.04
CA GLU A 36 -12.26 -1.69 -9.83
C GLU A 36 -12.82 -1.26 -8.46
N ILE A 37 -11.97 -1.21 -7.43
CA ILE A 37 -12.36 -0.75 -6.09
C ILE A 37 -12.76 0.73 -6.14
N VAL A 38 -11.97 1.56 -6.77
CA VAL A 38 -12.24 3.00 -6.96
C VAL A 38 -13.54 3.21 -7.76
N ALA A 39 -13.75 2.43 -8.83
CA ALA A 39 -14.98 2.51 -9.60
C ALA A 39 -16.23 2.18 -8.75
N LEU A 40 -16.16 1.16 -7.90
CA LEU A 40 -17.23 0.83 -6.96
C LEU A 40 -17.40 1.90 -5.88
N ALA A 41 -16.31 2.43 -5.33
CA ALA A 41 -16.34 3.50 -4.35
C ALA A 41 -17.09 4.72 -4.90
N LYS A 42 -16.76 5.17 -6.10
CA LYS A 42 -17.48 6.26 -6.78
C LYS A 42 -18.95 5.96 -6.99
N LYS A 43 -19.28 4.74 -7.43
CA LYS A 43 -20.67 4.29 -7.65
C LYS A 43 -21.53 4.37 -6.38
N TYR A 44 -20.94 4.03 -5.22
CA TYR A 44 -21.65 3.95 -3.95
C TYR A 44 -21.39 5.13 -3.00
N ASN A 45 -20.75 6.20 -3.48
CA ASN A 45 -20.33 7.35 -2.68
C ASN A 45 -19.59 6.92 -1.41
N ALA A 46 -18.53 6.14 -1.60
CA ALA A 46 -17.63 5.66 -0.55
C ALA A 46 -16.25 6.27 -0.76
N SER A 47 -15.56 6.58 0.34
CA SER A 47 -14.15 6.95 0.35
C SER A 47 -13.27 5.72 0.34
N VAL A 48 -12.03 5.86 -0.16
CA VAL A 48 -11.04 4.79 -0.23
C VAL A 48 -9.78 5.18 0.54
N MET A 49 -9.35 4.30 1.42
CA MET A 49 -8.04 4.35 2.06
C MET A 49 -7.21 3.16 1.59
N VAL A 50 -6.01 3.43 1.07
CA VAL A 50 -5.07 2.38 0.65
C VAL A 50 -3.89 2.34 1.60
N ASP A 51 -3.61 1.16 2.15
CA ASP A 51 -2.38 0.86 2.88
C ASP A 51 -1.29 0.47 1.88
N GLU A 52 -0.32 1.34 1.71
CA GLU A 52 0.83 1.17 0.82
C GLU A 52 2.07 0.63 1.53
N ALA A 53 1.92 0.04 2.72
CA ALA A 53 3.06 -0.43 3.50
C ALA A 53 3.97 -1.41 2.74
N HIS A 54 3.41 -2.20 1.83
CA HIS A 54 4.14 -3.11 0.94
C HIS A 54 4.24 -2.59 -0.51
N GLY A 55 3.57 -1.49 -0.84
CA GLY A 55 3.60 -0.88 -2.18
C GLY A 55 4.70 0.15 -2.35
N ILE A 56 4.88 1.03 -1.36
CA ILE A 56 5.89 2.10 -1.40
C ILE A 56 7.30 1.50 -1.45
N GLY A 57 8.13 2.03 -2.37
CA GLY A 57 9.48 1.56 -2.63
C GLY A 57 9.54 0.32 -3.52
N VAL A 58 8.37 -0.19 -3.99
CA VAL A 58 8.27 -1.40 -4.83
C VAL A 58 7.50 -1.14 -6.11
N PHE A 59 6.34 -0.52 -6.01
CA PHE A 59 5.42 -0.26 -7.14
C PHE A 59 5.40 1.20 -7.54
N GLY A 60 5.00 1.45 -8.79
CA GLY A 60 4.81 2.78 -9.33
C GLY A 60 6.11 3.48 -9.73
N ASP A 61 5.95 4.65 -10.32
CA ASP A 61 7.07 5.49 -10.73
C ASP A 61 7.89 5.92 -9.50
N HIS A 62 9.20 5.70 -9.53
CA HIS A 62 10.09 5.93 -8.39
C HIS A 62 9.58 5.34 -7.06
N GLY A 63 8.87 4.20 -7.09
CA GLY A 63 8.39 3.53 -5.88
C GLY A 63 7.24 4.23 -5.16
N ARG A 64 6.41 5.01 -5.86
CA ARG A 64 5.29 5.77 -5.28
C ARG A 64 4.11 4.91 -4.82
N GLY A 65 4.17 3.60 -4.99
CA GLY A 65 3.14 2.67 -4.52
C GLY A 65 2.15 2.22 -5.59
N THR A 66 1.21 1.39 -5.16
CA THR A 66 0.22 0.77 -6.05
C THR A 66 -0.80 1.77 -6.60
N CYS A 67 -1.17 2.79 -5.82
CA CYS A 67 -2.06 3.86 -6.30
C CYS A 67 -1.47 4.57 -7.52
N ASN A 68 -0.16 4.84 -7.50
CA ASN A 68 0.56 5.43 -8.63
C ASN A 68 0.69 4.43 -9.79
N HIS A 69 1.01 3.17 -9.49
CA HIS A 69 1.14 2.09 -10.48
C HIS A 69 -0.14 1.94 -11.34
N PHE A 70 -1.30 2.03 -10.71
CA PHE A 70 -2.59 1.94 -11.40
C PHE A 70 -3.15 3.28 -11.89
N GLY A 71 -2.45 4.40 -11.65
CA GLY A 71 -2.90 5.72 -12.06
C GLY A 71 -4.13 6.24 -11.30
N VAL A 72 -4.40 5.73 -10.11
CA VAL A 72 -5.59 6.08 -9.29
C VAL A 72 -5.26 6.96 -8.08
N THR A 73 -4.06 7.50 -7.98
CA THR A 73 -3.61 8.30 -6.82
C THR A 73 -4.58 9.43 -6.47
N ASN A 74 -5.11 10.12 -7.47
CA ASN A 74 -6.04 11.24 -7.27
C ASN A 74 -7.50 10.80 -7.01
N ASP A 75 -7.77 9.51 -7.07
CA ASP A 75 -9.09 8.91 -6.84
C ASP A 75 -9.19 8.20 -5.49
N VAL A 76 -8.09 8.20 -4.73
CA VAL A 76 -7.99 7.62 -3.38
C VAL A 76 -7.97 8.74 -2.36
N ASP A 77 -8.82 8.67 -1.34
CA ASP A 77 -8.99 9.74 -0.35
C ASP A 77 -7.86 9.75 0.70
N LEU A 78 -7.36 8.59 1.09
CA LEU A 78 -6.27 8.46 2.06
C LEU A 78 -5.26 7.42 1.59
N ILE A 79 -3.99 7.76 1.69
CA ILE A 79 -2.87 6.84 1.47
C ILE A 79 -2.08 6.73 2.76
N MET A 80 -1.96 5.52 3.27
CA MET A 80 -1.11 5.20 4.42
C MET A 80 0.22 4.62 3.92
N GLY A 81 1.32 5.07 4.49
CA GLY A 81 2.63 4.49 4.28
C GLY A 81 3.38 4.25 5.58
N THR A 82 4.26 3.26 5.59
CA THR A 82 5.12 2.98 6.73
C THR A 82 6.59 3.24 6.41
N PHE A 83 7.35 3.67 7.43
CA PHE A 83 8.81 3.76 7.32
C PHE A 83 9.53 2.47 7.75
N SER A 84 8.80 1.47 8.25
CA SER A 84 9.39 0.26 8.83
C SER A 84 9.77 -0.83 7.82
N LYS A 85 9.62 -0.59 6.53
CA LYS A 85 9.93 -1.52 5.44
C LYS A 85 10.96 -0.91 4.49
N SER A 86 10.59 -0.47 3.30
CA SER A 86 11.51 0.09 2.30
C SER A 86 12.31 1.32 2.78
N PHE A 87 11.78 2.07 3.72
CA PHE A 87 12.47 3.23 4.31
C PHE A 87 13.42 2.86 5.47
N ALA A 88 13.47 1.61 5.91
CA ALA A 88 14.37 1.10 6.96
C ALA A 88 14.41 1.96 8.24
N SER A 89 13.26 2.54 8.65
CA SER A 89 13.14 3.42 9.80
C SER A 89 11.92 3.04 10.66
N ILE A 90 11.45 3.94 11.52
CA ILE A 90 10.29 3.73 12.40
C ILE A 90 9.25 4.81 12.11
N GLY A 91 7.96 4.43 12.22
CA GLY A 91 6.84 5.33 12.02
C GLY A 91 6.17 5.13 10.68
N GLY A 92 5.42 6.13 10.28
CA GLY A 92 4.66 6.13 9.04
C GLY A 92 3.94 7.45 8.85
N PHE A 93 3.10 7.50 7.84
CA PHE A 93 2.36 8.71 7.50
C PHE A 93 0.98 8.37 6.93
N ILE A 94 0.11 9.36 6.98
CA ILE A 94 -1.11 9.43 6.17
C ILE A 94 -0.98 10.62 5.22
N ALA A 95 -1.24 10.41 3.96
CA ALA A 95 -1.37 11.44 2.95
C ALA A 95 -2.84 11.55 2.51
N SER A 96 -3.35 12.77 2.46
CA SER A 96 -4.72 13.11 2.06
C SER A 96 -4.82 14.61 1.83
N ASP A 97 -6.01 15.10 1.47
CA ASP A 97 -6.29 16.53 1.36
C ASP A 97 -6.17 17.25 2.71
N GLU A 98 -5.80 18.54 2.66
CA GLU A 98 -5.54 19.34 3.86
C GLU A 98 -6.66 19.31 4.91
N PRO A 99 -7.97 19.41 4.57
CA PRO A 99 -9.03 19.35 5.58
C PRO A 99 -9.05 18.01 6.34
N VAL A 100 -8.79 16.90 5.65
CA VAL A 100 -8.73 15.56 6.26
C VAL A 100 -7.52 15.45 7.19
N ILE A 101 -6.35 15.89 6.73
CA ILE A 101 -5.13 15.87 7.53
C ILE A 101 -5.26 16.77 8.77
N ASN A 102 -5.86 17.94 8.61
CA ASN A 102 -6.13 18.83 9.74
C ASN A 102 -7.08 18.18 10.76
N TYR A 103 -8.15 17.54 10.29
CA TYR A 103 -9.05 16.78 11.16
C TYR A 103 -8.31 15.66 11.91
N LEU A 104 -7.49 14.86 11.22
CA LEU A 104 -6.73 13.77 11.83
C LEU A 104 -5.75 14.26 12.89
N ARG A 105 -5.06 15.38 12.67
CA ARG A 105 -4.14 15.98 13.64
C ARG A 105 -4.81 16.34 14.97
N HIS A 106 -6.09 16.71 14.92
CA HIS A 106 -6.83 17.16 16.11
C HIS A 106 -7.72 16.08 16.73
N HIS A 107 -8.00 14.98 16.02
CA HIS A 107 -8.97 13.96 16.47
C HIS A 107 -8.41 12.54 16.51
N SER A 108 -7.27 12.27 15.83
CA SER A 108 -6.66 10.93 15.88
C SER A 108 -6.01 10.69 17.24
N ARG A 109 -6.61 9.82 18.04
CA ARG A 109 -6.10 9.49 19.39
C ARG A 109 -4.71 8.88 19.33
N SER A 110 -4.45 8.00 18.37
CA SER A 110 -3.12 7.40 18.20
C SER A 110 -2.05 8.44 17.84
N TYR A 111 -2.40 9.51 17.14
CA TYR A 111 -1.48 10.59 16.84
C TYR A 111 -1.25 11.50 18.07
N ILE A 112 -2.34 11.91 18.74
CA ILE A 112 -2.27 12.87 19.87
C ILE A 112 -1.56 12.26 21.09
N PHE A 113 -1.78 10.98 21.39
CA PHE A 113 -1.26 10.31 22.57
C PHE A 113 0.02 9.50 22.31
N SER A 114 0.64 9.63 21.13
CA SER A 114 1.92 9.02 20.80
C SER A 114 3.06 10.03 20.89
N ALA A 115 4.22 9.56 21.30
CA ALA A 115 5.45 10.35 21.19
C ALA A 115 5.84 10.57 19.72
N SER A 116 6.43 11.73 19.46
CA SER A 116 6.96 12.04 18.11
C SER A 116 8.10 11.11 17.73
N ASN A 117 8.26 10.87 16.42
CA ASN A 117 9.44 10.19 15.90
C ASN A 117 10.72 10.92 16.31
N THR A 118 11.76 10.16 16.59
CA THR A 118 13.06 10.75 16.92
C THR A 118 13.67 11.45 15.69
N PRO A 119 14.49 12.51 15.88
CA PRO A 119 15.17 13.17 14.77
C PRO A 119 16.01 12.21 13.91
N ALA A 120 16.66 11.22 14.53
CA ALA A 120 17.45 10.22 13.81
C ALA A 120 16.58 9.35 12.91
N ALA A 121 15.41 8.88 13.40
CA ALA A 121 14.48 8.07 12.58
C ALA A 121 13.91 8.88 11.42
N THR A 122 13.59 10.17 11.65
CA THR A 122 13.09 11.07 10.60
C THR A 122 14.18 11.34 9.55
N ALA A 123 15.41 11.57 9.97
CA ALA A 123 16.54 11.77 9.07
C ALA A 123 16.83 10.52 8.22
N ALA A 124 16.74 9.34 8.82
CA ALA A 124 16.90 8.07 8.10
C ALA A 124 15.80 7.89 7.04
N ALA A 125 14.54 8.19 7.38
CA ALA A 125 13.43 8.11 6.43
C ALA A 125 13.61 9.10 5.26
N ASN A 126 14.05 10.34 5.53
CA ASN A 126 14.36 11.32 4.48
C ASN A 126 15.50 10.85 3.57
N ALA A 127 16.59 10.34 4.14
CA ALA A 127 17.70 9.81 3.34
C ALA A 127 17.26 8.61 2.46
N ALA A 128 16.41 7.74 2.99
CA ALA A 128 15.85 6.64 2.21
C ALA A 128 14.95 7.14 1.05
N LEU A 129 14.16 8.20 1.28
CA LEU A 129 13.38 8.85 0.23
C LEU A 129 14.28 9.44 -0.86
N ASP A 130 15.35 10.16 -0.48
CA ASP A 130 16.29 10.72 -1.43
C ASP A 130 16.94 9.64 -2.30
N ILE A 131 17.35 8.51 -1.70
CA ILE A 131 17.89 7.35 -2.42
C ILE A 131 16.84 6.75 -3.35
N MET A 132 15.62 6.56 -2.89
CA MET A 132 14.53 6.00 -3.70
C MET A 132 14.24 6.85 -4.95
N LEU A 133 14.34 8.18 -4.81
CA LEU A 133 14.10 9.11 -5.91
C LEU A 133 15.30 9.22 -6.86
N SER A 134 16.54 9.11 -6.36
CA SER A 134 17.77 9.30 -7.14
C SER A 134 18.35 8.01 -7.72
N GLU A 135 17.99 6.85 -7.18
CA GLU A 135 18.55 5.54 -7.55
C GLU A 135 17.43 4.54 -7.95
N PRO A 136 16.64 4.82 -9.02
CA PRO A 136 15.51 3.96 -9.44
C PRO A 136 15.96 2.55 -9.87
N GLU A 137 17.23 2.37 -10.20
CA GLU A 137 17.82 1.07 -10.53
C GLU A 137 17.75 0.07 -9.37
N ARG A 138 17.63 0.51 -8.12
CA ARG A 138 17.40 -0.40 -6.97
C ARG A 138 16.05 -1.10 -7.07
N ILE A 139 15.02 -0.37 -7.46
CA ILE A 139 13.68 -0.93 -7.66
C ILE A 139 13.69 -1.87 -8.85
N GLN A 140 14.36 -1.49 -9.96
CA GLN A 140 14.51 -2.37 -11.12
C GLN A 140 15.23 -3.67 -10.74
N HIS A 141 16.33 -3.59 -10.00
CA HIS A 141 17.05 -4.77 -9.53
C HIS A 141 16.20 -5.67 -8.63
N LEU A 142 15.37 -5.11 -7.75
CA LEU A 142 14.40 -5.87 -6.95
C LEU A 142 13.46 -6.66 -7.86
N TRP A 143 12.95 -6.04 -8.93
CA TRP A 143 12.06 -6.69 -9.86
C TRP A 143 12.76 -7.78 -10.68
N ASP A 144 14.00 -7.56 -11.11
CA ASP A 144 14.81 -8.58 -11.79
C ASP A 144 15.01 -9.81 -10.92
N LEU A 145 15.35 -9.62 -9.63
CA LEU A 145 15.47 -10.69 -8.65
C LEU A 145 14.13 -11.39 -8.38
N THR A 146 13.04 -10.62 -8.36
CA THR A 146 11.68 -11.15 -8.16
C THR A 146 11.31 -12.11 -9.31
N HIS A 147 11.49 -11.68 -10.55
CA HIS A 147 11.20 -12.53 -11.71
C HIS A 147 12.08 -13.79 -11.71
N TYR A 148 13.38 -13.65 -11.44
CA TYR A 148 14.28 -14.78 -11.33
C TYR A 148 13.82 -15.77 -10.26
N ALA A 149 13.44 -15.30 -9.08
CA ALA A 149 12.97 -16.15 -7.99
C ALA A 149 11.62 -16.83 -8.30
N LEU A 150 10.64 -16.07 -8.83
CA LEU A 150 9.35 -16.62 -9.23
C LEU A 150 9.49 -17.75 -10.25
N ASP A 151 10.32 -17.54 -11.27
CA ASP A 151 10.57 -18.54 -12.30
C ASP A 151 11.31 -19.75 -11.72
N GLY A 152 12.30 -19.51 -10.85
CA GLY A 152 13.03 -20.59 -10.16
C GLY A 152 12.11 -21.47 -9.32
N PHE A 153 11.27 -20.89 -8.48
CA PHE A 153 10.35 -21.65 -7.63
C PHE A 153 9.29 -22.40 -8.45
N ARG A 154 8.73 -21.76 -9.51
CA ARG A 154 7.80 -22.44 -10.42
C ARG A 154 8.44 -23.64 -11.13
N ASN A 155 9.66 -23.46 -11.63
CA ASN A 155 10.41 -24.55 -12.30
C ASN A 155 10.76 -25.71 -11.37
N MET A 156 10.93 -25.43 -10.06
CA MET A 156 11.11 -26.48 -9.04
C MET A 156 9.79 -27.16 -8.64
N GLY A 157 8.65 -26.70 -9.14
CA GLY A 157 7.33 -27.23 -8.78
C GLY A 157 6.82 -26.76 -7.41
N CYS A 158 7.38 -25.68 -6.85
CA CYS A 158 6.91 -25.14 -5.59
C CYS A 158 5.52 -24.50 -5.75
N GLU A 159 4.64 -24.70 -4.78
CA GLU A 159 3.36 -24.01 -4.71
C GLU A 159 3.57 -22.60 -4.13
N ILE A 160 3.47 -21.58 -4.97
CA ILE A 160 3.69 -20.16 -4.60
C ILE A 160 2.43 -19.30 -4.77
N GLY A 161 1.26 -19.91 -5.00
CA GLY A 161 0.02 -19.18 -5.25
C GLY A 161 0.04 -18.38 -6.55
N HIS A 162 -0.68 -17.26 -6.55
CA HIS A 162 -0.82 -16.39 -7.72
C HIS A 162 0.06 -15.13 -7.66
N THR A 163 0.99 -15.07 -6.72
CA THR A 163 1.84 -13.89 -6.54
C THR A 163 2.60 -13.52 -7.81
N SER A 164 2.69 -12.22 -8.04
CA SER A 164 3.53 -11.60 -9.07
C SER A 164 4.39 -10.48 -8.49
N THR A 165 4.58 -10.48 -7.15
CA THR A 165 5.27 -9.44 -6.41
C THR A 165 6.54 -9.99 -5.75
N PRO A 166 7.40 -9.15 -5.15
CA PRO A 166 8.54 -9.59 -4.35
C PRO A 166 8.17 -10.44 -3.13
N ILE A 167 6.89 -10.51 -2.75
CA ILE A 167 6.40 -11.39 -1.70
C ILE A 167 6.06 -12.74 -2.32
N ILE A 168 6.86 -13.76 -2.00
CA ILE A 168 6.73 -15.10 -2.59
C ILE A 168 6.41 -16.09 -1.47
N PRO A 169 5.13 -16.45 -1.25
CA PRO A 169 4.75 -17.45 -0.28
C PRO A 169 5.14 -18.84 -0.79
N LEU A 170 5.71 -19.64 0.08
CA LEU A 170 5.98 -21.07 -0.18
C LEU A 170 5.00 -21.89 0.66
N PHE A 171 4.02 -22.51 0.01
CA PHE A 171 3.03 -23.35 0.68
C PHE A 171 3.62 -24.76 0.89
N ILE A 172 3.97 -25.05 2.14
CA ILE A 172 4.39 -26.39 2.56
C ILE A 172 3.18 -27.04 3.22
N ARG A 173 2.66 -28.08 2.60
CA ARG A 173 1.52 -28.84 3.11
C ARG A 173 2.00 -30.13 3.72
N ASP A 174 1.40 -30.54 4.85
CA ASP A 174 1.63 -31.84 5.50
C ASP A 174 1.08 -33.00 4.68
#